data_162b3a3488109208083c4ff4a8b439d1
#
_entry.id   162b3a3488109208083c4ff4a8b439d1
#
_cell.length_a   1.000
_cell.length_b   1.000
_cell.length_c   1.000
_cell.angle_alpha   90.00
_cell.angle_beta   90.00
_cell.angle_gamma   90.00
#
_symmetry.space_group_name_H-M   'P 1'
#
loop_
_entity.id
_entity.type
_entity.pdbx_description
1 polymer ?
#
loop_
_entity_poly.entity_id
_entity_poly.type
_entity_poly.pdbx_seq_one_letter_code
_entity_poly.pdbx_strand_id
1 'polypeptide(L)'
;MINVKAHQLLIINMTDIKKIPLVAIVGRVNVGKSTLFNRLIEKRRALVSEIPGTTRDIHYGLVNWRGKKFIVADTGGLLESKLKEYEKKDKPIYYETEKKAREIIKQADLIIFLVDNKVGVLNQDRQIAKFLKIKKGPLILVANKIDQKNSSVEEFKKLGLGQAVGIAAASGVGVGDLLDLIIEKIKKIKPENSGDFLFFNNKNEEKIIKVSIIGKPNAGKSSLLNKIVGKEKAIVSAIPHTTREPQDTFLEYEKETIKIVDTAGIRRKAKVEKSFKKPTLESAGIAMSIAAMKKAEIALLTIDLTEGITEQDSKLAELTINAGLSLIIVANKYDLVEKKQKNDKIITDYIRYKLPFMIWAPIIFVSALSGKNCQKILPLIIEIKKEREKIIESKELNEFFQYLIKKMPPPRQERNIGGKKSRSFITKIEQKNADRPIFLLTAINKTKIPDSYLRYLENNLRERFKFIGTPIKIVVERTIKK
;
A
#
# COMPACT_ATOMS: atom_id res chain seq x y z
N MET A 1 -11.87 -20.59 -18.84
CA MET A 1 -12.05 -19.23 -19.42
C MET A 1 -12.58 -18.30 -18.34
N ILE A 2 -11.72 -17.76 -17.48
CA ILE A 2 -12.11 -16.82 -16.42
C ILE A 2 -11.28 -15.55 -16.61
N ASN A 3 -11.98 -14.56 -17.11
CA ASN A 3 -11.81 -13.09 -17.02
C ASN A 3 -10.42 -12.47 -17.01
N VAL A 4 -9.85 -12.32 -18.21
CA VAL A 4 -8.68 -11.48 -18.51
C VAL A 4 -9.04 -9.97 -18.60
N LYS A 5 -10.28 -9.56 -18.40
CA LYS A 5 -10.75 -8.18 -18.56
C LYS A 5 -10.57 -7.25 -17.36
N ALA A 6 -10.12 -7.75 -16.21
CA ALA A 6 -9.99 -6.94 -14.98
C ALA A 6 -8.62 -6.20 -14.84
N HIS A 7 -7.66 -6.44 -15.73
CA HIS A 7 -6.29 -5.87 -15.60
C HIS A 7 -6.00 -4.70 -16.55
N GLN A 8 -6.97 -4.22 -17.31
CA GLN A 8 -6.75 -3.16 -18.32
C GLN A 8 -7.06 -1.73 -17.86
N LEU A 9 -7.36 -1.53 -16.58
CA LEU A 9 -7.76 -0.22 -16.05
C LEU A 9 -6.84 0.16 -14.88
N LEU A 10 -5.74 0.84 -15.16
CA LEU A 10 -5.13 1.87 -14.29
C LEU A 10 -3.71 2.23 -14.74
N ILE A 11 -3.59 2.81 -15.92
CA ILE A 11 -2.47 3.72 -16.17
C ILE A 11 -3.09 5.13 -16.21
N ILE A 12 -3.34 5.69 -15.03
CA ILE A 12 -3.48 7.13 -14.91
C ILE A 12 -2.06 7.65 -14.97
N ASN A 13 -1.70 8.36 -16.02
CA ASN A 13 -0.43 9.07 -16.09
C ASN A 13 -0.34 9.99 -14.87
N MET A 14 0.79 10.00 -14.14
CA MET A 14 0.97 10.84 -12.95
C MET A 14 0.82 12.34 -13.25
N THR A 15 0.99 12.77 -14.51
CA THR A 15 0.67 14.11 -14.98
C THR A 15 -0.84 14.42 -14.98
N ASP A 16 -1.70 13.39 -15.11
CA ASP A 16 -3.16 13.55 -15.07
C ASP A 16 -3.71 13.58 -13.64
N ILE A 17 -3.00 12.98 -12.70
CA ILE A 17 -3.37 12.98 -11.27
C ILE A 17 -3.28 14.40 -10.67
N LYS A 18 -2.33 15.22 -11.12
CA LYS A 18 -2.19 16.64 -10.71
C LYS A 18 -3.41 17.52 -11.01
N LYS A 19 -4.39 17.01 -11.76
CA LYS A 19 -5.60 17.73 -12.18
C LYS A 19 -6.90 17.14 -11.62
N ILE A 20 -6.82 16.16 -10.70
CA ILE A 20 -8.03 15.51 -10.17
C ILE A 20 -8.50 16.27 -8.93
N PRO A 21 -9.73 16.84 -8.95
CA PRO A 21 -10.27 17.59 -7.80
C PRO A 21 -10.46 16.74 -6.54
N LEU A 22 -10.23 17.35 -5.37
CA LEU A 22 -10.44 16.74 -4.06
C LEU A 22 -11.77 17.21 -3.43
N VAL A 23 -12.60 16.24 -3.04
CA VAL A 23 -13.89 16.45 -2.39
C VAL A 23 -13.82 15.91 -0.95
N ALA A 24 -13.96 16.76 0.06
CA ALA A 24 -13.94 16.35 1.46
C ALA A 24 -15.36 16.17 2.01
N ILE A 25 -15.64 15.02 2.64
CA ILE A 25 -16.90 14.79 3.37
C ILE A 25 -16.68 15.18 4.83
N VAL A 26 -17.44 16.16 5.31
CA VAL A 26 -17.35 16.73 6.66
C VAL A 26 -18.71 16.62 7.35
N GLY A 27 -18.73 16.44 8.65
CA GLY A 27 -19.94 16.34 9.47
C GLY A 27 -19.66 15.69 10.81
N ARG A 28 -20.58 15.80 11.76
CA ARG A 28 -20.46 15.16 13.09
C ARG A 28 -20.44 13.63 13.01
N VAL A 29 -20.14 12.97 14.11
CA VAL A 29 -20.19 11.49 14.19
C VAL A 29 -21.61 10.99 13.94
N ASN A 30 -21.75 9.82 13.34
CA ASN A 30 -23.00 9.10 13.06
C ASN A 30 -23.97 9.76 12.06
N VAL A 31 -23.58 10.82 11.35
CA VAL A 31 -24.40 11.39 10.25
C VAL A 31 -24.36 10.53 8.98
N GLY A 32 -23.46 9.52 8.91
CA GLY A 32 -23.35 8.61 7.78
C GLY A 32 -22.27 8.97 6.77
N LYS A 33 -21.18 9.65 7.19
CA LYS A 33 -20.04 10.00 6.31
C LYS A 33 -19.41 8.79 5.63
N SER A 34 -19.04 7.77 6.39
CA SER A 34 -18.44 6.53 5.85
C SER A 34 -19.43 5.73 5.00
N THR A 35 -20.74 5.80 5.32
CA THR A 35 -21.78 5.20 4.48
C THR A 35 -21.87 5.92 3.14
N LEU A 36 -21.86 7.24 3.12
CA LEU A 36 -21.83 8.03 1.88
C LEU A 36 -20.55 7.80 1.10
N PHE A 37 -19.40 7.83 1.78
CA PHE A 37 -18.10 7.54 1.17
C PHE A 37 -18.12 6.19 0.45
N ASN A 38 -18.50 5.11 1.12
CA ASN A 38 -18.60 3.78 0.53
C ASN A 38 -19.58 3.76 -0.64
N ARG A 39 -20.73 4.42 -0.51
CA ARG A 39 -21.74 4.50 -1.57
C ARG A 39 -21.24 5.24 -2.81
N LEU A 40 -20.44 6.28 -2.65
CA LEU A 40 -19.83 7.01 -3.77
C LEU A 40 -18.80 6.15 -4.51
N ILE A 41 -18.09 5.29 -3.78
CA ILE A 41 -17.05 4.39 -4.33
C ILE A 41 -17.67 3.14 -4.95
N GLU A 42 -18.73 2.54 -4.34
CA GLU A 42 -19.34 1.26 -4.77
C GLU A 42 -20.12 1.30 -6.08
N LYS A 43 -20.50 2.45 -6.63
CA LYS A 43 -21.19 2.51 -7.92
C LYS A 43 -20.28 2.07 -9.07
N ARG A 44 -20.23 0.76 -9.30
CA ARG A 44 -19.78 -0.12 -10.41
C ARG A 44 -18.66 0.32 -11.35
N ARG A 45 -17.93 1.43 -11.13
CA ARG A 45 -16.73 1.85 -11.88
C ARG A 45 -15.76 2.69 -11.06
N ALA A 46 -15.91 2.74 -9.76
CA ALA A 46 -14.93 3.37 -8.89
C ALA A 46 -13.84 2.35 -8.56
N LEU A 47 -12.63 2.68 -8.89
CA LEU A 47 -11.47 1.94 -8.46
C LEU A 47 -11.20 2.34 -7.01
N VAL A 48 -11.53 1.43 -6.09
CA VAL A 48 -11.03 1.53 -4.72
C VAL A 48 -9.52 1.31 -4.80
N SER A 49 -8.76 2.38 -4.83
CA SER A 49 -7.38 2.34 -4.38
C SER A 49 -7.40 2.84 -2.94
N GLU A 50 -7.21 1.93 -1.98
CA GLU A 50 -6.56 2.35 -0.75
C GLU A 50 -5.24 2.96 -1.22
N ILE A 51 -5.13 4.28 -1.18
CA ILE A 51 -3.88 4.96 -1.55
C ILE A 51 -2.90 4.58 -0.45
N PRO A 52 -1.86 3.78 -0.73
CA PRO A 52 -0.90 3.37 0.30
C PRO A 52 -0.23 4.62 0.87
N GLY A 53 -0.21 4.76 2.20
CA GLY A 53 0.45 5.87 2.88
C GLY A 53 -0.47 6.89 3.54
N THR A 54 -1.79 6.71 3.48
CA THR A 54 -2.72 7.58 4.22
C THR A 54 -2.85 7.09 5.66
N THR A 55 -2.62 8.00 6.59
CA THR A 55 -2.70 7.76 8.04
C THR A 55 -4.10 7.30 8.46
N ARG A 56 -4.17 6.49 9.47
CA ARG A 56 -5.24 5.63 10.04
C ARG A 56 -6.66 6.20 10.17
N ASP A 57 -6.89 7.48 9.92
CA ASP A 57 -8.17 8.14 10.24
C ASP A 57 -8.90 8.76 9.03
N ILE A 58 -8.30 8.74 7.83
CA ILE A 58 -8.88 9.38 6.64
C ILE A 58 -8.82 8.42 5.47
N HIS A 59 -10.00 8.08 4.96
CA HIS A 59 -10.14 7.22 3.80
C HIS A 59 -10.29 8.07 2.53
N TYR A 60 -9.53 7.71 1.49
CA TYR A 60 -9.62 8.34 0.18
C TYR A 60 -10.12 7.34 -0.86
N GLY A 61 -10.95 7.81 -1.78
CA GLY A 61 -11.47 7.01 -2.87
C GLY A 61 -11.51 7.81 -4.17
N LEU A 62 -11.15 7.16 -5.29
CA LEU A 62 -11.30 7.74 -6.61
C LEU A 62 -12.70 7.44 -7.14
N VAL A 63 -13.48 8.46 -7.44
CA VAL A 63 -14.81 8.35 -8.04
C VAL A 63 -14.73 8.73 -9.51
N ASN A 64 -15.36 7.92 -10.37
CA ASN A 64 -15.55 8.22 -11.78
C ASN A 64 -17.06 8.29 -12.07
N TRP A 65 -17.56 9.48 -12.37
CA TRP A 65 -18.95 9.71 -12.69
C TRP A 65 -19.10 10.42 -14.04
N ARG A 66 -19.85 9.80 -14.97
CA ARG A 66 -20.05 10.33 -16.34
C ARG A 66 -18.75 10.76 -17.03
N GLY A 67 -17.68 9.96 -16.86
CA GLY A 67 -16.36 10.22 -17.44
C GLY A 67 -15.52 11.29 -16.74
N LYS A 68 -16.03 11.92 -15.67
CA LYS A 68 -15.27 12.85 -14.84
C LYS A 68 -14.78 12.16 -13.57
N LYS A 69 -13.54 12.46 -13.18
CA LYS A 69 -12.87 11.86 -12.01
C LYS A 69 -12.68 12.90 -10.92
N PHE A 70 -12.88 12.48 -9.66
CA PHE A 70 -12.53 13.26 -8.48
C PHE A 70 -12.15 12.32 -7.34
N ILE A 71 -11.34 12.81 -6.40
CA ILE A 71 -10.99 12.09 -5.17
C ILE A 71 -11.96 12.50 -4.09
N VAL A 72 -12.52 11.54 -3.36
CA VAL A 72 -13.33 11.77 -2.19
C VAL A 72 -12.55 11.41 -0.93
N ALA A 73 -12.60 12.25 0.12
CA ALA A 73 -11.96 12.02 1.42
C ALA A 73 -13.03 11.94 2.51
N ASP A 74 -13.04 10.84 3.29
CA ASP A 74 -13.84 10.72 4.52
C ASP A 74 -13.00 11.25 5.68
N THR A 75 -13.40 12.41 6.25
CA THR A 75 -12.69 13.02 7.37
C THR A 75 -12.98 12.35 8.72
N GLY A 76 -13.78 11.29 8.77
CA GLY A 76 -14.18 10.65 10.02
C GLY A 76 -14.92 11.61 10.98
N GLY A 77 -14.87 11.36 12.28
CA GLY A 77 -15.44 12.22 13.34
C GLY A 77 -14.51 13.33 13.85
N LEU A 78 -13.57 13.80 13.04
CA LEU A 78 -12.38 14.56 13.44
C LEU A 78 -12.61 15.98 13.97
N LEU A 79 -13.81 16.55 13.78
CA LEU A 79 -14.13 17.92 14.21
C LEU A 79 -14.81 18.00 15.60
N GLU A 80 -14.97 16.89 16.31
CA GLU A 80 -15.72 16.87 17.59
C GLU A 80 -14.88 17.24 18.82
N SER A 81 -13.57 17.28 18.73
CA SER A 81 -12.68 17.37 19.89
C SER A 81 -12.70 18.72 20.63
N LYS A 82 -13.19 19.80 20.01
CA LYS A 82 -13.32 21.12 20.69
C LYS A 82 -14.62 21.33 21.48
N LEU A 83 -15.55 20.37 21.43
CA LEU A 83 -16.88 20.56 22.01
C LEU A 83 -17.00 20.11 23.47
N LYS A 84 -15.98 19.44 23.99
CA LYS A 84 -15.89 19.04 25.41
C LYS A 84 -14.67 19.69 26.06
N GLU A 85 -14.86 20.83 26.68
CA GLU A 85 -13.87 21.58 27.45
C GLU A 85 -13.54 20.93 28.81
N TYR A 86 -13.95 19.68 29.03
CA TYR A 86 -13.79 18.96 30.27
C TYR A 86 -13.18 17.58 30.00
N GLU A 87 -11.90 17.48 30.23
CA GLU A 87 -11.09 16.42 30.87
C GLU A 87 -9.64 16.46 30.38
N LYS A 88 -8.78 16.94 31.28
CA LYS A 88 -7.38 17.36 31.03
C LYS A 88 -6.35 16.23 30.85
N LYS A 89 -6.70 14.96 30.58
CA LYS A 89 -5.73 13.86 30.60
C LYS A 89 -5.29 13.27 29.23
N ASP A 90 -6.01 13.51 28.11
CA ASP A 90 -5.68 12.86 26.83
C ASP A 90 -5.40 13.86 25.66
N LYS A 91 -4.73 14.96 25.96
CA LYS A 91 -4.51 16.10 25.07
C LYS A 91 -3.74 15.87 23.75
N PRO A 92 -2.77 14.95 23.59
CA PRO A 92 -1.96 14.93 22.35
C PRO A 92 -2.66 14.32 21.14
N ILE A 93 -3.44 13.23 21.33
CA ILE A 93 -4.01 12.44 20.21
C ILE A 93 -5.10 13.21 19.47
N TYR A 94 -5.97 13.89 20.20
CA TYR A 94 -7.11 14.65 19.61
C TYR A 94 -6.64 15.88 18.82
N TYR A 95 -5.55 16.51 19.25
CA TYR A 95 -5.02 17.71 18.60
C TYR A 95 -4.47 17.45 17.20
N GLU A 96 -3.75 16.35 17.01
CA GLU A 96 -3.21 15.98 15.69
C GLU A 96 -4.30 15.57 14.71
N THR A 97 -5.29 14.83 15.19
CA THR A 97 -6.41 14.36 14.37
C THR A 97 -7.27 15.54 13.87
N GLU A 98 -7.53 16.52 14.74
CA GLU A 98 -8.21 17.77 14.37
C GLU A 98 -7.39 18.61 13.38
N LYS A 99 -6.07 18.70 13.59
CA LYS A 99 -5.16 19.41 12.69
C LYS A 99 -5.20 18.83 11.27
N LYS A 100 -5.16 17.50 11.15
CA LYS A 100 -5.25 16.80 9.86
C LYS A 100 -6.59 17.05 9.15
N ALA A 101 -7.72 16.99 9.87
CA ALA A 101 -9.00 17.31 9.28
C ALA A 101 -9.08 18.76 8.77
N ARG A 102 -8.53 19.69 9.52
CA ARG A 102 -8.45 21.11 9.11
C ARG A 102 -7.58 21.29 7.87
N GLU A 103 -6.48 20.54 7.75
CA GLU A 103 -5.60 20.57 6.58
C GLU A 103 -6.33 20.07 5.33
N ILE A 104 -7.06 18.95 5.42
CA ILE A 104 -7.85 18.42 4.29
C ILE A 104 -8.95 19.39 3.89
N ILE A 105 -9.67 19.93 4.87
CA ILE A 105 -10.69 20.93 4.59
C ILE A 105 -10.08 22.17 3.91
N LYS A 106 -8.87 22.58 4.28
CA LYS A 106 -8.15 23.67 3.60
C LYS A 106 -7.79 23.32 2.16
N GLN A 107 -7.39 22.10 1.89
CA GLN A 107 -6.93 21.64 0.58
C GLN A 107 -8.07 21.21 -0.35
N ALA A 108 -9.23 20.86 0.19
CA ALA A 108 -10.35 20.38 -0.61
C ALA A 108 -10.84 21.45 -1.60
N ASP A 109 -10.99 21.04 -2.86
CA ASP A 109 -11.58 21.86 -3.92
C ASP A 109 -13.09 22.03 -3.74
N LEU A 110 -13.74 21.04 -3.12
CA LEU A 110 -15.17 21.04 -2.79
C LEU A 110 -15.38 20.39 -1.43
N ILE A 111 -16.27 20.95 -0.61
CA ILE A 111 -16.67 20.37 0.66
C ILE A 111 -18.12 19.86 0.57
N ILE A 112 -18.36 18.64 1.02
CA ILE A 112 -19.68 18.08 1.32
C ILE A 112 -19.87 18.16 2.82
N PHE A 113 -20.76 19.05 3.28
CA PHE A 113 -21.15 19.10 4.68
C PHE A 113 -22.38 18.25 4.90
N LEU A 114 -22.20 17.12 5.58
CA LEU A 114 -23.23 16.11 5.81
C LEU A 114 -23.89 16.31 7.18
N VAL A 115 -25.21 16.42 7.20
CA VAL A 115 -26.06 16.53 8.40
C VAL A 115 -27.08 15.38 8.43
N ASP A 116 -27.65 15.10 9.60
CA ASP A 116 -28.62 14.01 9.81
C ASP A 116 -30.03 14.56 9.81
N ASN A 117 -30.84 14.18 8.82
CA ASN A 117 -32.21 14.66 8.69
C ASN A 117 -33.17 14.13 9.77
N LYS A 118 -32.87 12.96 10.36
CA LYS A 118 -33.73 12.39 11.43
C LYS A 118 -33.59 13.12 12.75
N VAL A 119 -32.38 13.66 13.01
CA VAL A 119 -32.06 14.30 14.28
C VAL A 119 -32.23 15.83 14.21
N GLY A 120 -32.21 16.39 13.00
CA GLY A 120 -32.26 17.82 12.77
C GLY A 120 -30.96 18.57 13.12
N VAL A 121 -31.04 19.88 13.23
CA VAL A 121 -29.89 20.76 13.44
C VAL A 121 -29.44 20.77 14.90
N LEU A 122 -28.27 20.23 15.19
CA LEU A 122 -27.65 20.28 16.52
C LEU A 122 -26.64 21.44 16.66
N ASN A 123 -26.27 21.75 17.91
CA ASN A 123 -25.27 22.79 18.20
C ASN A 123 -23.90 22.46 17.54
N GLN A 124 -23.55 21.20 17.45
CA GLN A 124 -22.36 20.74 16.76
C GLN A 124 -22.38 21.09 15.26
N ASP A 125 -23.52 20.90 14.59
CA ASP A 125 -23.69 21.26 13.18
C ASP A 125 -23.53 22.77 12.98
N ARG A 126 -24.03 23.57 13.90
CA ARG A 126 -23.87 25.04 13.88
C ARG A 126 -22.42 25.49 14.05
N GLN A 127 -21.64 24.79 14.89
CA GLN A 127 -20.22 25.11 15.09
C GLN A 127 -19.38 24.72 13.87
N ILE A 128 -19.62 23.52 13.29
CA ILE A 128 -19.00 23.11 12.04
C ILE A 128 -19.35 24.09 10.91
N ALA A 129 -20.64 24.51 10.81
CA ALA A 129 -21.07 25.46 9.81
C ALA A 129 -20.36 26.83 9.96
N LYS A 130 -20.18 27.33 11.19
CA LYS A 130 -19.40 28.56 11.45
C LYS A 130 -17.95 28.42 10.96
N PHE A 131 -17.31 27.31 11.24
CA PHE A 131 -15.95 27.02 10.78
C PHE A 131 -15.87 26.97 9.24
N LEU A 132 -16.81 26.29 8.58
CA LEU A 132 -16.85 26.16 7.12
C LEU A 132 -17.13 27.49 6.40
N LYS A 133 -17.88 28.41 7.00
CA LYS A 133 -18.13 29.76 6.47
C LYS A 133 -16.85 30.60 6.35
N ILE A 134 -15.89 30.41 7.24
CA ILE A 134 -14.61 31.13 7.21
C ILE A 134 -13.78 30.69 5.98
N LYS A 135 -13.95 29.46 5.53
CA LYS A 135 -13.31 28.97 4.30
C LYS A 135 -14.13 29.41 3.08
N LYS A 136 -13.66 30.44 2.39
CA LYS A 136 -14.24 30.90 1.11
C LYS A 136 -14.03 29.85 0.00
N GLY A 137 -14.81 28.78 -0.02
CA GLY A 137 -14.69 27.71 -1.03
C GLY A 137 -16.04 27.08 -1.36
N PRO A 138 -16.14 26.34 -2.48
CA PRO A 138 -17.36 25.66 -2.88
C PRO A 138 -17.79 24.64 -1.82
N LEU A 139 -19.08 24.66 -1.47
CA LEU A 139 -19.67 23.76 -0.48
C LEU A 139 -21.03 23.26 -0.99
N ILE A 140 -21.35 22.02 -0.65
CA ILE A 140 -22.67 21.40 -0.79
C ILE A 140 -23.13 20.98 0.60
N LEU A 141 -24.26 21.53 1.07
CA LEU A 141 -24.93 21.06 2.26
C LEU A 141 -25.81 19.86 1.90
N VAL A 142 -25.61 18.73 2.60
CA VAL A 142 -26.29 17.47 2.32
C VAL A 142 -26.98 16.96 3.57
N ALA A 143 -28.30 16.77 3.50
CA ALA A 143 -29.11 16.17 4.56
C ALA A 143 -29.26 14.66 4.26
N ASN A 144 -28.65 13.82 5.11
CA ASN A 144 -28.67 12.36 4.96
C ASN A 144 -29.81 11.73 5.80
N LYS A 145 -30.10 10.48 5.52
CA LYS A 145 -31.14 9.66 6.18
C LYS A 145 -32.56 10.12 5.88
N ILE A 146 -32.80 10.56 4.64
CA ILE A 146 -34.14 10.86 4.15
C ILE A 146 -34.82 9.55 3.79
N ASP A 147 -35.64 9.06 4.67
CA ASP A 147 -36.34 7.75 4.49
C ASP A 147 -37.67 7.88 3.73
N GLN A 148 -38.21 9.10 3.60
CA GLN A 148 -39.47 9.37 2.92
C GLN A 148 -39.32 10.47 1.87
N LYS A 149 -40.04 10.34 0.73
CA LYS A 149 -40.03 11.34 -0.37
C LYS A 149 -40.40 12.76 0.04
N ASN A 150 -41.10 12.92 1.16
CA ASN A 150 -41.62 14.22 1.65
C ASN A 150 -40.87 14.77 2.88
N SER A 151 -39.69 14.22 3.21
CA SER A 151 -38.90 14.74 4.34
C SER A 151 -38.37 16.13 4.00
N SER A 152 -38.79 17.15 4.76
CA SER A 152 -38.36 18.53 4.56
C SER A 152 -36.91 18.69 5.00
N VAL A 153 -36.10 19.34 4.16
CA VAL A 153 -34.70 19.73 4.45
C VAL A 153 -34.59 21.23 4.77
N GLU A 154 -35.72 21.93 4.87
CA GLU A 154 -35.81 23.37 5.03
C GLU A 154 -35.15 23.90 6.32
N GLU A 155 -35.21 23.11 7.41
CA GLU A 155 -34.61 23.51 8.69
C GLU A 155 -33.08 23.74 8.61
N PHE A 156 -32.40 23.07 7.68
CA PHE A 156 -30.94 23.20 7.50
C PHE A 156 -30.53 24.54 6.86
N LYS A 157 -31.48 25.32 6.31
CA LYS A 157 -31.26 26.71 5.89
C LYS A 157 -30.75 27.58 7.06
N LYS A 158 -31.12 27.23 8.32
CA LYS A 158 -30.66 27.92 9.55
C LYS A 158 -29.12 27.83 9.73
N LEU A 159 -28.43 26.90 9.05
CA LEU A 159 -26.98 26.83 9.05
C LEU A 159 -26.32 27.91 8.18
N GLY A 160 -27.09 28.56 7.27
CA GLY A 160 -26.64 29.65 6.42
C GLY A 160 -25.56 29.23 5.40
N LEU A 161 -25.65 28.00 4.88
CA LEU A 161 -24.74 27.41 3.90
C LEU A 161 -25.44 27.08 2.57
N GLY A 162 -26.60 27.64 2.34
CA GLY A 162 -27.46 27.41 1.17
C GLY A 162 -28.51 26.33 1.40
N GLN A 163 -29.13 25.88 0.30
CA GLN A 163 -30.16 24.86 0.33
C GLN A 163 -29.50 23.47 0.49
N ALA A 164 -30.05 22.64 1.36
CA ALA A 164 -29.58 21.29 1.57
C ALA A 164 -30.10 20.34 0.47
N VAL A 165 -29.24 19.45 0.01
CA VAL A 165 -29.60 18.34 -0.89
C VAL A 165 -29.93 17.12 -0.04
N GLY A 166 -31.12 16.59 -0.23
CA GLY A 166 -31.58 15.43 0.53
C GLY A 166 -31.10 14.11 -0.09
N ILE A 167 -30.55 13.23 0.74
CA ILE A 167 -30.13 11.88 0.31
C ILE A 167 -30.44 10.80 1.35
N ALA A 168 -30.48 9.56 0.92
CA ALA A 168 -30.38 8.39 1.79
C ALA A 168 -29.16 7.56 1.38
N ALA A 169 -28.01 7.82 2.00
CA ALA A 169 -26.75 7.16 1.64
C ALA A 169 -26.81 5.62 1.73
N ALA A 170 -27.56 5.08 2.69
CA ALA A 170 -27.73 3.64 2.87
C ALA A 170 -28.48 2.98 1.69
N SER A 171 -29.59 3.54 1.23
CA SER A 171 -30.37 3.03 0.10
C SER A 171 -29.89 3.53 -1.27
N GLY A 172 -29.14 4.65 -1.29
CA GLY A 172 -28.63 5.28 -2.52
C GLY A 172 -29.59 6.28 -3.16
N VAL A 173 -30.74 6.58 -2.53
CA VAL A 173 -31.69 7.61 -3.01
C VAL A 173 -31.03 8.98 -2.98
N GLY A 174 -31.19 9.78 -4.04
CA GLY A 174 -30.60 11.13 -4.18
C GLY A 174 -29.08 11.19 -4.38
N VAL A 175 -28.36 10.05 -4.29
CA VAL A 175 -26.90 10.03 -4.46
C VAL A 175 -26.48 10.30 -5.90
N GLY A 176 -27.31 9.93 -6.89
CA GLY A 176 -27.07 10.26 -8.30
C GLY A 176 -27.09 11.76 -8.56
N ASP A 177 -28.10 12.45 -8.02
CA ASP A 177 -28.27 13.90 -8.14
C ASP A 177 -27.14 14.65 -7.41
N LEU A 178 -26.72 14.14 -6.24
CA LEU A 178 -25.55 14.64 -5.53
C LEU A 178 -24.27 14.52 -6.38
N LEU A 179 -24.05 13.40 -7.05
CA LEU A 179 -22.90 13.20 -7.95
C LEU A 179 -22.93 14.15 -9.13
N ASP A 180 -24.08 14.40 -9.74
CA ASP A 180 -24.24 15.38 -10.81
C ASP A 180 -23.92 16.80 -10.33
N LEU A 181 -24.40 17.18 -9.13
CA LEU A 181 -24.12 18.47 -8.51
C LEU A 181 -22.63 18.64 -8.17
N ILE A 182 -21.96 17.57 -7.67
CA ILE A 182 -20.52 17.57 -7.45
C ILE A 182 -19.78 17.89 -8.73
N ILE A 183 -20.11 17.20 -9.84
CA ILE A 183 -19.46 17.41 -11.16
C ILE A 183 -19.72 18.82 -11.67
N GLU A 184 -20.93 19.36 -11.53
CA GLU A 184 -21.24 20.72 -11.93
C GLU A 184 -20.38 21.75 -11.19
N LYS A 185 -20.26 21.61 -9.86
CA LYS A 185 -19.44 22.52 -9.05
C LYS A 185 -17.95 22.40 -9.37
N ILE A 186 -17.44 21.18 -9.54
CA ILE A 186 -16.03 20.93 -9.87
C ILE A 186 -15.65 21.52 -11.23
N LYS A 187 -16.55 21.47 -12.24
CA LYS A 187 -16.29 22.07 -13.56
C LYS A 187 -15.99 23.58 -13.51
N LYS A 188 -16.52 24.27 -12.51
CA LYS A 188 -16.37 25.73 -12.31
C LYS A 188 -15.08 26.09 -11.56
N ILE A 189 -14.33 25.09 -11.06
CA ILE A 189 -13.13 25.28 -10.25
C ILE A 189 -11.90 24.89 -11.05
N LYS A 190 -10.90 25.77 -11.09
CA LYS A 190 -9.53 25.35 -11.50
C LYS A 190 -8.92 24.65 -10.27
N PRO A 191 -8.54 23.38 -10.34
CA PRO A 191 -7.94 22.67 -9.22
C PRO A 191 -6.55 23.27 -8.95
N GLU A 192 -6.46 24.16 -7.94
CA GLU A 192 -5.21 24.84 -7.58
C GLU A 192 -4.29 23.97 -6.72
N ASN A 193 -4.86 23.00 -5.97
CA ASN A 193 -4.14 22.23 -4.95
C ASN A 193 -4.16 20.71 -5.14
N SER A 194 -4.87 20.19 -6.13
CA SER A 194 -5.03 18.73 -6.30
C SER A 194 -3.74 17.99 -6.67
N GLY A 195 -2.72 18.72 -7.17
CA GLY A 195 -1.42 18.12 -7.51
C GLY A 195 -0.53 17.84 -6.30
N ASP A 196 -0.60 18.69 -5.30
CA ASP A 196 0.23 18.57 -4.10
C ASP A 196 -0.33 17.53 -3.14
N PHE A 197 -1.63 17.23 -3.22
CA PHE A 197 -2.29 16.31 -2.31
C PHE A 197 -1.77 14.86 -2.36
N LEU A 198 -1.44 14.36 -3.54
CA LEU A 198 -0.88 13.01 -3.68
C LEU A 198 0.61 12.94 -3.32
N PHE A 199 1.27 14.10 -3.18
CA PHE A 199 2.66 14.25 -2.77
C PHE A 199 2.82 14.81 -1.35
N PHE A 200 1.73 15.12 -0.63
CA PHE A 200 1.77 15.32 0.81
C PHE A 200 1.93 13.98 1.57
N ASN A 201 2.87 13.19 1.10
CA ASN A 201 3.67 12.45 2.05
C ASN A 201 4.43 13.53 2.83
N ASN A 202 4.05 13.69 4.08
CA ASN A 202 4.79 14.47 5.04
C ASN A 202 6.29 14.40 4.75
N LYS A 203 6.91 15.51 4.40
CA LYS A 203 8.37 15.64 4.49
C LYS A 203 8.89 15.34 5.91
N ASN A 204 7.97 15.09 6.86
CA ASN A 204 8.21 14.78 8.26
C ASN A 204 7.49 13.50 8.75
N GLU A 205 6.83 12.68 7.90
CA GLU A 205 6.62 11.29 8.27
C GLU A 205 7.97 10.61 8.09
N GLU A 206 8.60 10.25 9.19
CA GLU A 206 9.71 9.30 9.23
C GLU A 206 9.33 8.15 8.31
N LYS A 207 10.18 7.86 7.31
CA LYS A 207 9.95 6.80 6.34
C LYS A 207 9.87 5.46 7.08
N ILE A 208 8.66 5.04 7.46
CA ILE A 208 8.47 3.79 8.19
C ILE A 208 8.64 2.61 7.25
N ILE A 209 9.69 1.83 7.48
CA ILE A 209 9.96 0.60 6.73
C ILE A 209 9.12 -0.54 7.32
N LYS A 210 8.17 -1.07 6.55
CA LYS A 210 7.26 -2.13 7.00
C LYS A 210 7.85 -3.50 6.71
N VAL A 211 8.11 -4.27 7.76
CA VAL A 211 8.77 -5.57 7.69
C VAL A 211 7.88 -6.67 8.26
N SER A 212 7.76 -7.80 7.57
CA SER A 212 7.12 -9.01 8.07
C SER A 212 8.14 -10.11 8.33
N ILE A 213 7.95 -10.89 9.41
CA ILE A 213 8.74 -12.10 9.69
C ILE A 213 7.87 -13.30 9.33
N ILE A 214 8.28 -14.07 8.33
CA ILE A 214 7.56 -15.22 7.81
C ILE A 214 8.43 -16.48 7.87
N GLY A 215 7.83 -17.63 7.79
CA GLY A 215 8.50 -18.93 7.84
C GLY A 215 7.59 -19.98 8.47
N LYS A 216 7.96 -21.25 8.34
CA LYS A 216 7.23 -22.38 8.92
C LYS A 216 7.16 -22.32 10.45
N PRO A 217 6.27 -23.06 11.12
CA PRO A 217 6.29 -23.24 12.56
C PRO A 217 7.69 -23.67 13.02
N ASN A 218 8.09 -23.27 14.22
CA ASN A 218 9.38 -23.62 14.84
C ASN A 218 10.67 -23.16 14.10
N ALA A 219 10.58 -22.43 12.99
CA ALA A 219 11.75 -21.84 12.32
C ALA A 219 12.48 -20.76 13.17
N GLY A 220 11.95 -20.40 14.34
CA GLY A 220 12.56 -19.45 15.26
C GLY A 220 12.15 -17.99 15.08
N LYS A 221 11.00 -17.72 14.43
CA LYS A 221 10.48 -16.36 14.18
C LYS A 221 10.33 -15.52 15.44
N SER A 222 9.77 -16.10 16.52
CA SER A 222 9.57 -15.41 17.80
C SER A 222 10.89 -15.11 18.51
N SER A 223 11.84 -16.04 18.44
CA SER A 223 13.19 -15.84 18.98
C SER A 223 13.92 -14.76 18.19
N LEU A 224 13.80 -14.77 16.87
CA LEU A 224 14.37 -13.76 15.99
C LEU A 224 13.81 -12.36 16.32
N LEU A 225 12.47 -12.24 16.41
CA LEU A 225 11.82 -10.99 16.80
C LEU A 225 12.35 -10.47 18.12
N ASN A 226 12.40 -11.32 19.15
CA ASN A 226 12.89 -10.92 20.49
C ASN A 226 14.35 -10.48 20.44
N LYS A 227 15.19 -11.11 19.62
CA LYS A 227 16.61 -10.72 19.49
C LYS A 227 16.81 -9.43 18.68
N ILE A 228 15.92 -9.14 17.73
CA ILE A 228 15.95 -7.87 16.99
C ILE A 228 15.49 -6.73 17.91
N VAL A 229 14.40 -6.96 18.68
CA VAL A 229 13.78 -5.97 19.57
C VAL A 229 14.64 -5.69 20.81
N GLY A 230 15.31 -6.71 21.38
CA GLY A 230 16.06 -6.64 22.65
C GLY A 230 17.47 -6.08 22.54
N LYS A 231 17.84 -5.33 21.49
CA LYS A 231 19.19 -4.78 21.31
C LYS A 231 19.32 -3.33 21.74
N GLU A 232 20.45 -3.01 22.39
CA GLU A 232 20.82 -1.66 22.86
C GLU A 232 20.82 -0.56 21.79
N LYS A 233 20.95 -0.93 20.51
CA LYS A 233 20.95 0.01 19.38
C LYS A 233 19.58 0.23 18.71
N ALA A 234 18.58 -0.62 19.04
CA ALA A 234 17.23 -0.46 18.55
C ALA A 234 16.34 0.00 19.71
N ILE A 235 16.00 1.27 19.72
CA ILE A 235 15.08 1.81 20.74
C ILE A 235 13.69 1.30 20.36
N VAL A 236 13.06 0.54 21.25
CA VAL A 236 11.63 0.21 21.12
C VAL A 236 10.87 1.50 21.38
N SER A 237 10.50 2.17 20.33
CA SER A 237 9.68 3.36 20.43
C SER A 237 8.26 2.96 20.78
N ALA A 238 7.85 3.22 22.01
CA ALA A 238 6.46 3.42 22.33
C ALA A 238 6.09 4.79 21.73
N ILE A 239 5.93 4.87 20.39
CA ILE A 239 5.42 6.09 19.76
C ILE A 239 4.03 6.30 20.37
N PRO A 240 3.81 7.38 21.16
CA PRO A 240 2.62 7.52 22.02
C PRO A 240 1.33 7.66 21.24
N HIS A 241 1.20 7.32 19.98
CA HIS A 241 0.00 7.54 19.17
C HIS A 241 -0.35 6.39 18.23
N THR A 242 0.34 5.22 18.34
CA THR A 242 0.11 4.06 17.47
C THR A 242 -0.63 2.91 18.14
N THR A 243 -1.25 3.13 19.28
CA THR A 243 -1.86 2.10 20.17
C THR A 243 -3.15 1.46 19.66
N ARG A 244 -3.55 1.62 18.40
CA ARG A 244 -4.78 0.96 17.87
C ARG A 244 -4.58 -0.42 17.25
N GLU A 245 -3.35 -0.85 16.96
CA GLU A 245 -3.06 -2.25 16.68
C GLU A 245 -1.98 -2.75 17.66
N PRO A 246 -2.35 -3.40 18.76
CA PRO A 246 -1.38 -3.96 19.74
C PRO A 246 -0.55 -5.11 19.16
N GLN A 247 -0.55 -5.27 17.84
CA GLN A 247 0.03 -6.38 17.10
C GLN A 247 1.37 -6.05 16.44
N ASP A 248 1.74 -4.75 16.33
CA ASP A 248 2.94 -4.30 15.63
C ASP A 248 4.02 -3.83 16.60
N THR A 249 5.29 -3.94 16.21
CA THR A 249 6.44 -3.46 16.99
C THR A 249 7.22 -2.43 16.17
N PHE A 250 7.52 -1.28 16.76
CA PHE A 250 8.30 -0.21 16.17
C PHE A 250 9.71 -0.19 16.73
N LEU A 251 10.70 -0.03 15.84
CA LEU A 251 12.12 0.03 16.16
C LEU A 251 12.72 1.24 15.45
N GLU A 252 13.53 2.02 16.16
CA GLU A 252 14.34 3.08 15.58
C GLU A 252 15.78 2.59 15.41
N TYR A 253 16.30 2.70 14.19
CA TYR A 253 17.66 2.32 13.86
C TYR A 253 18.23 3.28 12.81
N GLU A 254 19.38 3.95 13.09
CA GLU A 254 20.06 4.89 12.19
C GLU A 254 19.13 5.97 11.58
N LYS A 255 18.28 6.59 12.41
CA LYS A 255 17.28 7.59 12.01
C LYS A 255 16.15 7.08 11.10
N GLU A 256 16.05 5.77 10.91
CA GLU A 256 14.96 5.13 10.18
C GLU A 256 14.03 4.41 11.16
N THR A 257 12.73 4.54 10.96
CA THR A 257 11.72 3.82 11.73
C THR A 257 11.35 2.53 11.02
N ILE A 258 11.57 1.39 11.69
CA ILE A 258 11.22 0.07 11.18
C ILE A 258 10.02 -0.46 11.96
N LYS A 259 8.95 -0.80 11.23
CA LYS A 259 7.73 -1.38 11.78
C LYS A 259 7.67 -2.87 11.46
N ILE A 260 7.77 -3.73 12.48
CA ILE A 260 7.54 -5.16 12.31
C ILE A 260 6.06 -5.43 12.48
N VAL A 261 5.40 -5.90 11.42
CA VAL A 261 3.95 -6.11 11.37
C VAL A 261 3.56 -7.48 11.93
N ASP A 262 2.36 -7.56 12.54
CA ASP A 262 1.74 -8.78 13.10
C ASP A 262 2.60 -9.53 14.15
N THR A 263 3.28 -8.80 15.01
CA THR A 263 4.12 -9.38 16.06
C THR A 263 3.32 -10.16 17.12
N ALA A 264 2.02 -9.84 17.32
CA ALA A 264 1.15 -10.57 18.24
C ALA A 264 0.79 -11.96 17.72
N GLY A 265 0.60 -12.14 16.39
CA GLY A 265 0.46 -13.45 15.78
C GLY A 265 1.69 -14.33 16.01
N ILE A 266 2.87 -13.75 15.91
CA ILE A 266 4.15 -14.41 16.20
C ILE A 266 4.27 -14.78 17.69
N ARG A 267 3.91 -13.85 18.60
CA ARG A 267 4.01 -14.06 20.06
C ARG A 267 2.95 -15.03 20.63
N ARG A 268 1.71 -15.00 20.12
CA ARG A 268 0.63 -15.91 20.56
C ARG A 268 0.96 -17.36 20.22
N LYS A 269 1.50 -17.64 19.02
CA LYS A 269 1.92 -18.98 18.64
C LYS A 269 2.99 -19.55 19.56
N ALA A 270 3.98 -18.75 19.94
CA ALA A 270 5.02 -19.19 20.90
C ALA A 270 4.45 -19.63 22.25
N LYS A 271 3.27 -19.12 22.67
CA LYS A 271 2.57 -19.54 23.90
C LYS A 271 1.68 -20.77 23.67
N VAL A 272 1.06 -20.92 22.49
CA VAL A 272 0.10 -21.99 22.17
C VAL A 272 0.82 -23.28 21.73
N GLU A 273 1.96 -23.20 21.05
CA GLU A 273 2.74 -24.36 20.60
C GLU A 273 3.22 -25.26 21.76
N LYS A 274 3.24 -24.74 23.00
CA LYS A 274 3.52 -25.56 24.19
C LYS A 274 2.35 -26.46 24.62
N SER A 275 1.16 -26.31 24.02
CA SER A 275 -0.05 -26.94 24.56
C SER A 275 -0.81 -27.91 23.62
N PHE A 276 -0.68 -27.87 22.29
CA PHE A 276 -1.52 -28.69 21.40
C PHE A 276 -0.83 -29.17 20.11
N LYS A 277 -0.86 -30.49 19.89
CA LYS A 277 -0.61 -31.15 18.59
C LYS A 277 -1.94 -31.29 17.85
N LYS A 278 -2.22 -30.51 16.77
CA LYS A 278 -3.30 -30.76 15.83
C LYS A 278 -2.95 -30.31 14.39
N PRO A 279 -3.35 -31.07 13.36
CA PRO A 279 -2.98 -30.84 11.95
C PRO A 279 -3.54 -29.56 11.28
N THR A 280 -4.51 -28.90 11.90
CA THR A 280 -5.13 -27.62 11.45
C THR A 280 -4.24 -26.37 11.63
N LEU A 281 -3.07 -26.51 12.25
CA LEU A 281 -2.16 -25.37 12.53
C LEU A 281 -1.38 -24.88 11.29
N GLU A 282 -1.16 -25.73 10.29
CA GLU A 282 -0.36 -25.35 9.10
C GLU A 282 -1.08 -24.35 8.19
N SER A 283 -2.36 -24.63 7.89
CA SER A 283 -3.19 -23.74 7.06
C SER A 283 -3.39 -22.37 7.71
N ALA A 284 -3.60 -22.33 9.03
CA ALA A 284 -3.68 -21.10 9.80
C ALA A 284 -2.35 -20.32 9.79
N GLY A 285 -1.21 -21.01 9.79
CA GLY A 285 0.13 -20.42 9.70
C GLY A 285 0.40 -19.72 8.39
N ILE A 286 0.00 -20.34 7.29
CA ILE A 286 0.13 -19.76 5.94
C ILE A 286 -0.81 -18.55 5.79
N ALA A 287 -2.06 -18.64 6.22
CA ALA A 287 -3.03 -17.56 6.17
C ALA A 287 -2.55 -16.30 6.92
N MET A 288 -1.98 -16.47 8.12
CA MET A 288 -1.39 -15.38 8.89
C MET A 288 -0.17 -14.77 8.21
N SER A 289 0.70 -15.61 7.62
CA SER A 289 1.85 -15.12 6.84
C SER A 289 1.39 -14.27 5.64
N ILE A 290 0.34 -14.70 4.94
CA ILE A 290 -0.26 -13.93 3.83
C ILE A 290 -0.83 -12.59 4.33
N ALA A 291 -1.50 -12.57 5.48
CA ALA A 291 -2.04 -11.34 6.05
C ALA A 291 -0.93 -10.34 6.44
N ALA A 292 0.17 -10.84 7.04
CA ALA A 292 1.34 -10.03 7.36
C ALA A 292 2.05 -9.51 6.08
N MET A 293 2.18 -10.35 5.04
CA MET A 293 2.76 -9.95 3.77
C MET A 293 2.00 -8.78 3.11
N LYS A 294 0.66 -8.77 3.17
CA LYS A 294 -0.15 -7.68 2.58
C LYS A 294 0.12 -6.32 3.20
N LYS A 295 0.63 -6.28 4.43
CA LYS A 295 0.91 -5.03 5.18
C LYS A 295 2.39 -4.64 5.16
N ALA A 296 3.27 -5.44 4.55
CA ALA A 296 4.71 -5.26 4.56
C ALA A 296 5.26 -4.83 3.19
N GLU A 297 6.49 -4.34 3.19
CA GLU A 297 7.29 -4.01 2.00
C GLU A 297 8.47 -4.98 1.87
N ILE A 298 8.99 -5.44 3.01
CA ILE A 298 10.12 -6.36 3.12
C ILE A 298 9.70 -7.57 3.95
N ALA A 299 10.06 -8.77 3.52
CA ALA A 299 9.84 -10.01 4.24
C ALA A 299 11.17 -10.62 4.71
N LEU A 300 11.22 -11.04 5.97
CA LEU A 300 12.29 -11.87 6.52
C LEU A 300 11.80 -13.32 6.46
N LEU A 301 12.24 -14.08 5.44
CA LEU A 301 11.93 -15.51 5.33
C LEU A 301 12.87 -16.30 6.23
N THR A 302 12.35 -16.73 7.38
CA THR A 302 13.12 -17.47 8.37
C THR A 302 13.10 -18.97 8.04
N ILE A 303 14.26 -19.54 7.74
CA ILE A 303 14.47 -20.94 7.39
C ILE A 303 15.22 -21.63 8.55
N ASP A 304 14.79 -22.83 8.92
CA ASP A 304 15.48 -23.69 9.87
C ASP A 304 16.55 -24.50 9.15
N LEU A 305 17.82 -24.21 9.42
CA LEU A 305 18.93 -24.93 8.78
C LEU A 305 19.06 -26.39 9.24
N THR A 306 18.50 -26.77 10.38
CA THR A 306 18.57 -28.16 10.90
C THR A 306 17.63 -29.10 10.17
N GLU A 307 16.53 -28.56 9.63
CA GLU A 307 15.54 -29.32 8.86
C GLU A 307 15.72 -29.14 7.34
N GLY A 308 16.52 -28.15 6.93
CA GLY A 308 16.68 -27.77 5.52
C GLY A 308 15.46 -27.06 4.97
N ILE A 309 15.45 -26.86 3.64
CA ILE A 309 14.36 -26.17 2.93
C ILE A 309 13.25 -27.17 2.60
N THR A 310 12.03 -26.85 3.06
CA THR A 310 10.84 -27.65 2.85
C THR A 310 9.96 -27.06 1.73
N GLU A 311 8.97 -27.84 1.28
CA GLU A 311 7.97 -27.33 0.31
C GLU A 311 7.20 -26.11 0.86
N GLN A 312 6.94 -26.08 2.17
CA GLN A 312 6.29 -24.96 2.82
C GLN A 312 7.14 -23.68 2.75
N ASP A 313 8.45 -23.78 2.92
CA ASP A 313 9.37 -22.65 2.78
C ASP A 313 9.37 -22.13 1.33
N SER A 314 9.42 -23.04 0.34
CA SER A 314 9.34 -22.71 -1.09
C SER A 314 8.03 -22.02 -1.46
N LYS A 315 6.90 -22.50 -0.93
CA LYS A 315 5.58 -21.90 -1.14
C LYS A 315 5.46 -20.49 -0.51
N LEU A 316 6.00 -20.30 0.68
CA LEU A 316 6.04 -18.97 1.33
C LEU A 316 6.92 -18.00 0.54
N ALA A 317 8.05 -18.49 0.02
CA ALA A 317 8.94 -17.73 -0.84
C ALA A 317 8.23 -17.25 -2.12
N GLU A 318 7.54 -18.16 -2.80
CA GLU A 318 6.77 -17.84 -4.00
C GLU A 318 5.65 -16.82 -3.72
N LEU A 319 4.89 -17.00 -2.64
CA LEU A 319 3.84 -16.06 -2.22
C LEU A 319 4.41 -14.66 -1.95
N THR A 320 5.62 -14.58 -1.38
CA THR A 320 6.30 -13.30 -1.11
C THR A 320 6.64 -12.56 -2.40
N ILE A 321 7.16 -13.27 -3.41
CA ILE A 321 7.46 -12.70 -4.72
C ILE A 321 6.20 -12.26 -5.44
N ASN A 322 5.15 -13.08 -5.42
CA ASN A 322 3.87 -12.77 -6.04
C ASN A 322 3.21 -11.53 -5.41
N ALA A 323 3.39 -11.34 -4.09
CA ALA A 323 2.98 -10.13 -3.39
C ALA A 323 3.88 -8.92 -3.71
N GLY A 324 5.02 -9.12 -4.37
CA GLY A 324 5.98 -8.06 -4.75
C GLY A 324 6.77 -7.48 -3.58
N LEU A 325 6.97 -8.25 -2.50
CA LEU A 325 7.80 -7.85 -1.39
C LEU A 325 9.28 -8.03 -1.70
N SER A 326 10.10 -7.15 -1.17
CA SER A 326 11.53 -7.38 -1.04
C SER A 326 11.80 -8.47 0.00
N LEU A 327 12.91 -9.21 -0.12
CA LEU A 327 13.12 -10.42 0.66
C LEU A 327 14.55 -10.53 1.19
N ILE A 328 14.64 -10.95 2.45
CA ILE A 328 15.86 -11.44 3.10
C ILE A 328 15.64 -12.89 3.50
N ILE A 329 16.51 -13.79 3.10
CA ILE A 329 16.54 -15.16 3.59
C ILE A 329 17.33 -15.19 4.90
N VAL A 330 16.63 -15.47 6.00
CA VAL A 330 17.23 -15.60 7.33
C VAL A 330 17.44 -17.07 7.63
N ALA A 331 18.64 -17.56 7.36
CA ALA A 331 19.07 -18.92 7.64
C ALA A 331 19.37 -19.06 9.13
N ASN A 332 18.36 -19.49 9.89
CA ASN A 332 18.37 -19.53 11.35
C ASN A 332 18.86 -20.89 11.91
N LYS A 333 19.14 -20.94 13.18
CA LYS A 333 19.71 -22.07 13.92
C LYS A 333 21.10 -22.47 13.42
N TYR A 334 21.85 -21.49 12.92
CA TYR A 334 23.21 -21.70 12.42
C TYR A 334 24.18 -22.21 13.52
N ASP A 335 23.87 -22.03 14.80
CA ASP A 335 24.58 -22.58 15.93
C ASP A 335 24.50 -24.10 15.98
N LEU A 336 23.40 -24.71 15.55
CA LEU A 336 23.14 -26.15 15.57
C LEU A 336 23.70 -26.89 14.37
N VAL A 337 24.15 -26.17 13.33
CA VAL A 337 24.82 -26.81 12.18
C VAL A 337 26.16 -27.39 12.64
N GLU A 338 26.43 -28.65 12.31
CA GLU A 338 27.68 -29.32 12.66
C GLU A 338 28.92 -28.59 12.13
N LYS A 339 29.99 -28.53 12.93
CA LYS A 339 31.22 -27.80 12.56
C LYS A 339 31.80 -28.21 11.21
N LYS A 340 31.72 -29.50 10.84
CA LYS A 340 32.18 -30.02 9.55
C LYS A 340 31.33 -29.53 8.38
N GLN A 341 30.08 -29.18 8.60
CA GLN A 341 29.10 -28.69 7.59
C GLN A 341 28.98 -27.17 7.58
N LYS A 342 29.66 -26.47 8.50
CA LYS A 342 29.66 -24.99 8.59
C LYS A 342 30.49 -24.36 7.49
N ASN A 343 30.02 -24.51 6.26
CA ASN A 343 30.56 -23.80 5.10
C ASN A 343 29.47 -22.93 4.49
N ASP A 344 29.58 -21.61 4.70
CA ASP A 344 28.60 -20.64 4.24
C ASP A 344 28.35 -20.74 2.73
N LYS A 345 29.38 -21.07 1.93
CA LYS A 345 29.27 -21.24 0.48
C LYS A 345 28.41 -22.46 0.14
N ILE A 346 28.69 -23.60 0.75
CA ILE A 346 27.93 -24.84 0.49
C ILE A 346 26.47 -24.67 0.88
N ILE A 347 26.19 -24.05 2.03
CA ILE A 347 24.83 -23.82 2.49
C ILE A 347 24.13 -22.78 1.56
N THR A 348 24.85 -21.76 1.11
CA THR A 348 24.32 -20.79 0.13
C THR A 348 23.96 -21.47 -1.17
N ASP A 349 24.85 -22.30 -1.72
CA ASP A 349 24.63 -23.04 -2.97
C ASP A 349 23.43 -23.99 -2.84
N TYR A 350 23.29 -24.67 -1.70
CA TYR A 350 22.12 -25.51 -1.40
C TYR A 350 20.82 -24.68 -1.38
N ILE A 351 20.81 -23.53 -0.70
CA ILE A 351 19.65 -22.64 -0.65
C ILE A 351 19.30 -22.14 -2.06
N ARG A 352 20.30 -21.75 -2.87
CA ARG A 352 20.12 -21.30 -4.25
C ARG A 352 19.59 -22.41 -5.16
N TYR A 353 20.06 -23.64 -4.97
CA TYR A 353 19.55 -24.80 -5.70
C TYR A 353 18.07 -25.08 -5.38
N LYS A 354 17.67 -24.99 -4.10
CA LYS A 354 16.28 -25.21 -3.67
C LYS A 354 15.34 -24.07 -4.02
N LEU A 355 15.84 -22.82 -4.10
CA LEU A 355 15.08 -21.60 -4.38
C LEU A 355 15.69 -20.84 -5.58
N PRO A 356 15.73 -21.43 -6.79
CA PRO A 356 16.42 -20.85 -7.95
C PRO A 356 15.79 -19.54 -8.45
N PHE A 357 14.53 -19.29 -8.13
CA PHE A 357 13.80 -18.08 -8.50
C PHE A 357 14.10 -16.88 -7.59
N MET A 358 14.95 -17.05 -6.55
CA MET A 358 15.30 -16.02 -5.55
C MET A 358 16.80 -15.77 -5.43
N ILE A 359 17.57 -15.95 -6.53
CA ILE A 359 19.02 -15.73 -6.54
C ILE A 359 19.43 -14.31 -6.13
N TRP A 360 18.53 -13.34 -6.27
CA TRP A 360 18.70 -11.94 -5.92
C TRP A 360 18.48 -11.61 -4.44
N ALA A 361 17.85 -12.52 -3.68
CA ALA A 361 17.60 -12.31 -2.26
C ALA A 361 18.88 -12.56 -1.45
N PRO A 362 19.35 -11.65 -0.60
CA PRO A 362 20.49 -11.88 0.27
C PRO A 362 20.17 -12.96 1.31
N ILE A 363 21.20 -13.73 1.68
CA ILE A 363 21.14 -14.77 2.70
C ILE A 363 21.94 -14.30 3.90
N ILE A 364 21.36 -14.37 5.09
CA ILE A 364 22.05 -14.08 6.34
C ILE A 364 21.96 -15.27 7.29
N PHE A 365 23.13 -15.78 7.73
CA PHE A 365 23.22 -16.87 8.69
C PHE A 365 23.16 -16.34 10.11
N VAL A 366 22.14 -16.76 10.88
CA VAL A 366 21.89 -16.26 12.22
C VAL A 366 21.66 -17.40 13.23
N SER A 367 21.90 -17.11 14.50
CA SER A 367 21.32 -17.86 15.60
C SER A 367 20.41 -16.94 16.40
N ALA A 368 19.11 -17.11 16.25
CA ALA A 368 18.13 -16.34 17.03
C ALA A 368 18.18 -16.67 18.52
N LEU A 369 18.74 -17.81 18.92
CA LEU A 369 18.93 -18.20 20.31
C LEU A 369 20.09 -17.41 20.95
N SER A 370 21.29 -17.48 20.38
CA SER A 370 22.47 -16.79 20.90
C SER A 370 22.53 -15.30 20.53
N GLY A 371 21.86 -14.89 19.47
CA GLY A 371 21.90 -13.54 18.91
C GLY A 371 23.02 -13.33 17.87
N LYS A 372 23.77 -14.40 17.51
CA LYS A 372 24.84 -14.30 16.52
C LYS A 372 24.30 -13.80 15.18
N ASN A 373 24.94 -12.78 14.63
CA ASN A 373 24.60 -12.08 13.36
C ASN A 373 23.21 -11.43 13.28
N CYS A 374 22.34 -11.52 14.30
CA CYS A 374 21.04 -10.84 14.26
C CYS A 374 21.18 -9.31 14.12
N GLN A 375 22.33 -8.72 14.54
CA GLN A 375 22.61 -7.28 14.38
C GLN A 375 22.75 -6.82 12.92
N LYS A 376 23.04 -7.74 12.01
CA LYS A 376 23.20 -7.42 10.59
C LYS A 376 21.86 -7.31 9.84
N ILE A 377 20.74 -7.70 10.47
CA ILE A 377 19.42 -7.69 9.84
C ILE A 377 18.92 -6.27 9.64
N LEU A 378 19.04 -5.39 10.64
CA LEU A 378 18.55 -4.01 10.55
C LEU A 378 19.27 -3.19 9.46
N PRO A 379 20.61 -3.17 9.39
CA PRO A 379 21.32 -2.53 8.28
C PRO A 379 20.90 -3.07 6.91
N LEU A 380 20.72 -4.39 6.79
CA LEU A 380 20.33 -5.03 5.54
C LEU A 380 18.89 -4.66 5.12
N ILE A 381 17.99 -4.45 6.08
CA ILE A 381 16.64 -3.93 5.81
C ILE A 381 16.71 -2.53 5.20
N ILE A 382 17.54 -1.65 5.75
CA ILE A 382 17.73 -0.27 5.23
C ILE A 382 18.35 -0.30 3.83
N GLU A 383 19.34 -1.14 3.60
CA GLU A 383 19.96 -1.31 2.27
C GLU A 383 18.92 -1.76 1.24
N ILE A 384 18.12 -2.77 1.56
CA ILE A 384 17.07 -3.28 0.66
C ILE A 384 15.98 -2.22 0.43
N LYS A 385 15.66 -1.40 1.42
CA LYS A 385 14.72 -0.28 1.24
C LYS A 385 15.25 0.71 0.20
N LYS A 386 16.54 1.05 0.26
CA LYS A 386 17.19 1.91 -0.74
C LYS A 386 17.18 1.27 -2.13
N GLU A 387 17.49 -0.02 -2.24
CA GLU A 387 17.44 -0.76 -3.51
C GLU A 387 16.01 -0.85 -4.07
N ARG A 388 15.00 -0.95 -3.21
CA ARG A 388 13.58 -0.97 -3.58
C ARG A 388 13.10 0.38 -4.15
N GLU A 389 13.58 1.47 -3.58
CA GLU A 389 13.23 2.84 -3.99
C GLU A 389 14.14 3.40 -5.10
N LYS A 390 15.15 2.64 -5.53
CA LYS A 390 16.11 3.06 -6.54
C LYS A 390 15.43 3.40 -7.88
N ILE A 391 15.69 4.58 -8.38
CA ILE A 391 15.28 5.04 -9.70
C ILE A 391 16.53 5.23 -10.55
N ILE A 392 16.55 4.61 -11.73
CA ILE A 392 17.62 4.73 -12.71
C ILE A 392 17.33 5.93 -13.59
N GLU A 393 18.35 6.71 -13.92
CA GLU A 393 18.19 7.82 -14.87
C GLU A 393 17.70 7.29 -16.23
N SER A 394 16.68 7.95 -16.81
CA SER A 394 16.03 7.49 -18.03
C SER A 394 16.99 7.39 -19.21
N LYS A 395 18.01 8.24 -19.29
CA LYS A 395 19.03 8.21 -20.34
C LYS A 395 19.90 6.97 -20.19
N GLU A 396 20.47 6.73 -19.00
CA GLU A 396 21.31 5.57 -18.72
C GLU A 396 20.54 4.25 -18.95
N LEU A 397 19.29 4.18 -18.48
CA LEU A 397 18.44 3.00 -18.66
C LEU A 397 18.20 2.71 -20.15
N ASN A 398 17.90 3.75 -20.96
CA ASN A 398 17.64 3.56 -22.39
C ASN A 398 18.90 3.20 -23.17
N GLU A 399 20.05 3.81 -22.90
CA GLU A 399 21.34 3.48 -23.51
C GLU A 399 21.73 2.02 -23.24
N PHE A 400 21.63 1.61 -21.98
CA PHE A 400 21.88 0.24 -21.56
C PHE A 400 20.94 -0.76 -22.25
N PHE A 401 19.67 -0.41 -22.34
CA PHE A 401 18.67 -1.26 -22.97
C PHE A 401 18.89 -1.40 -24.50
N GLN A 402 19.25 -0.33 -25.20
CA GLN A 402 19.61 -0.40 -26.61
C GLN A 402 20.85 -1.28 -26.86
N TYR A 403 21.84 -1.21 -25.97
CA TYR A 403 22.97 -2.13 -25.99
C TYR A 403 22.53 -3.58 -25.87
N LEU A 404 21.65 -3.92 -24.91
CA LEU A 404 21.14 -5.29 -24.72
C LEU A 404 20.38 -5.82 -25.94
N ILE A 405 19.53 -5.00 -26.56
CA ILE A 405 18.78 -5.39 -27.76
C ILE A 405 19.73 -5.64 -28.95
N LYS A 406 20.78 -4.83 -29.09
CA LYS A 406 21.80 -5.04 -30.14
C LYS A 406 22.57 -6.32 -29.90
N LYS A 407 22.98 -6.60 -28.66
CA LYS A 407 23.73 -7.80 -28.26
C LYS A 407 22.90 -9.07 -28.45
N MET A 408 21.65 -9.05 -28.02
CA MET A 408 20.73 -10.18 -28.11
C MET A 408 19.33 -9.68 -28.48
N PRO A 409 19.00 -9.62 -29.75
CA PRO A 409 17.66 -9.16 -30.18
C PRO A 409 16.58 -10.19 -29.82
N PRO A 410 15.33 -9.74 -29.59
CA PRO A 410 14.22 -10.62 -29.30
C PRO A 410 14.09 -11.72 -30.35
N PRO A 411 13.80 -12.98 -29.95
CA PRO A 411 13.71 -14.11 -30.86
C PRO A 411 12.57 -13.93 -31.87
N ARG A 412 12.75 -14.47 -33.08
CA ARG A 412 11.70 -14.54 -34.11
C ARG A 412 10.67 -15.57 -33.70
N GLN A 413 9.39 -15.20 -33.76
CA GLN A 413 8.27 -16.12 -33.53
C GLN A 413 7.43 -16.28 -34.80
N GLU A 414 6.88 -17.47 -34.99
CA GLU A 414 5.95 -17.76 -36.09
C GLU A 414 4.61 -17.06 -35.85
N ARG A 415 4.05 -16.46 -36.88
CA ARG A 415 2.66 -16.00 -36.86
C ARG A 415 1.75 -17.19 -37.15
N ASN A 416 0.68 -17.35 -36.40
CA ASN A 416 -0.33 -18.37 -36.64
C ASN A 416 -1.14 -18.16 -37.95
N ILE A 417 -0.82 -17.16 -38.74
CA ILE A 417 -1.49 -16.86 -40.02
C ILE A 417 -0.40 -16.57 -41.07
N GLY A 418 -0.20 -17.52 -41.98
CA GLY A 418 0.64 -17.33 -43.19
C GLY A 418 2.13 -17.64 -43.04
N GLY A 419 2.60 -18.38 -42.00
CA GLY A 419 3.95 -18.97 -41.93
C GLY A 419 5.15 -18.03 -41.88
N LYS A 420 4.98 -16.70 -41.94
CA LYS A 420 6.10 -15.76 -41.91
C LYS A 420 6.55 -15.47 -40.49
N LYS A 421 7.83 -15.82 -40.17
CA LYS A 421 8.47 -15.47 -38.89
C LYS A 421 8.64 -13.95 -38.79
N SER A 422 8.11 -13.36 -37.71
CA SER A 422 8.28 -11.93 -37.44
C SER A 422 8.95 -11.72 -36.08
N ARG A 423 9.79 -10.69 -35.98
CA ARG A 423 10.37 -10.28 -34.68
C ARG A 423 9.46 -9.29 -33.98
N SER A 424 9.34 -9.41 -32.66
CA SER A 424 8.85 -8.32 -31.84
C SER A 424 9.91 -7.23 -31.77
N PHE A 425 9.54 -5.99 -32.04
CA PHE A 425 10.44 -4.86 -31.88
C PHE A 425 10.13 -4.19 -30.54
N ILE A 426 11.13 -4.17 -29.65
CA ILE A 426 11.04 -3.42 -28.40
C ILE A 426 11.67 -2.06 -28.68
N THR A 427 10.90 -1.01 -28.47
CA THR A 427 11.30 0.36 -28.83
C THR A 427 11.78 1.18 -27.65
N LYS A 428 11.27 0.89 -26.46
CA LYS A 428 11.52 1.71 -25.27
C LYS A 428 11.43 0.89 -23.99
N ILE A 429 12.22 1.27 -23.01
CA ILE A 429 12.07 0.85 -21.61
C ILE A 429 11.89 2.08 -20.75
N GLU A 430 10.99 2.01 -19.78
CA GLU A 430 10.76 3.05 -18.78
C GLU A 430 10.64 2.41 -17.41
N GLN A 431 11.34 2.96 -16.43
CA GLN A 431 11.08 2.62 -15.04
C GLN A 431 9.89 3.45 -14.54
N LYS A 432 8.87 2.79 -13.99
CA LYS A 432 7.74 3.47 -13.35
C LYS A 432 8.11 3.85 -11.93
N ASN A 433 7.74 5.06 -11.54
CA ASN A 433 7.83 5.48 -10.14
C ASN A 433 6.75 4.76 -9.34
N ALA A 434 7.14 3.74 -8.60
CA ALA A 434 6.28 2.86 -7.82
C ALA A 434 6.98 2.46 -6.51
N ASP A 435 6.24 1.78 -5.65
CA ASP A 435 6.76 1.23 -4.38
C ASP A 435 7.80 0.10 -4.56
N ARG A 436 8.04 -0.33 -5.80
CA ARG A 436 9.03 -1.35 -6.21
C ARG A 436 9.50 -1.12 -7.64
N PRO A 437 10.64 -1.69 -8.08
CA PRO A 437 11.13 -1.58 -9.45
C PRO A 437 10.17 -2.23 -10.46
N ILE A 438 9.48 -1.41 -11.25
CA ILE A 438 8.62 -1.83 -12.35
C ILE A 438 9.14 -1.22 -13.64
N PHE A 439 9.49 -2.07 -14.60
CA PHE A 439 9.96 -1.65 -15.91
C PHE A 439 8.88 -1.90 -16.96
N LEU A 440 8.53 -0.87 -17.71
CA LEU A 440 7.58 -0.94 -18.79
C LEU A 440 8.34 -1.04 -20.12
N LEU A 441 8.14 -2.15 -20.82
CA LEU A 441 8.67 -2.34 -22.18
C LEU A 441 7.59 -2.00 -23.21
N THR A 442 7.88 -1.06 -24.09
CA THR A 442 7.00 -0.79 -25.23
C THR A 442 7.42 -1.66 -26.41
N ALA A 443 6.52 -2.55 -26.85
CA ALA A 443 6.76 -3.45 -27.98
C ALA A 443 5.79 -3.18 -29.12
N ILE A 444 6.32 -3.15 -30.34
CA ILE A 444 5.56 -3.07 -31.58
C ILE A 444 5.40 -4.48 -32.15
N ASN A 445 4.23 -4.82 -32.65
CA ASN A 445 3.77 -6.10 -33.19
C ASN A 445 3.08 -7.03 -32.18
N LYS A 446 2.20 -7.89 -32.73
CA LYS A 446 1.32 -8.80 -31.97
C LYS A 446 2.03 -10.02 -31.35
N THR A 447 3.32 -10.23 -31.63
CA THR A 447 4.06 -11.39 -31.12
C THR A 447 4.37 -11.25 -29.64
N LYS A 448 4.13 -12.31 -28.86
CA LYS A 448 4.45 -12.35 -27.43
C LYS A 448 5.97 -12.36 -27.24
N ILE A 449 6.51 -11.52 -26.37
CA ILE A 449 7.91 -11.63 -25.95
C ILE A 449 8.02 -12.87 -25.06
N PRO A 450 8.93 -13.83 -25.35
CA PRO A 450 9.08 -15.02 -24.55
C PRO A 450 9.55 -14.70 -23.13
N ASP A 451 9.10 -15.50 -22.16
CA ASP A 451 9.49 -15.32 -20.75
C ASP A 451 11.00 -15.51 -20.54
N SER A 452 11.65 -16.35 -21.38
CA SER A 452 13.11 -16.50 -21.39
C SER A 452 13.84 -15.20 -21.74
N TYR A 453 13.29 -14.41 -22.67
CA TYR A 453 13.86 -13.12 -23.03
C TYR A 453 13.64 -12.08 -21.94
N LEU A 454 12.48 -12.10 -21.27
CA LEU A 454 12.23 -11.23 -20.11
C LEU A 454 13.19 -11.54 -18.96
N ARG A 455 13.48 -12.83 -18.72
CA ARG A 455 14.51 -13.24 -17.74
C ARG A 455 15.91 -12.77 -18.14
N TYR A 456 16.27 -12.84 -19.43
CA TYR A 456 17.53 -12.29 -19.91
C TYR A 456 17.64 -10.79 -19.61
N LEU A 457 16.60 -10.01 -19.87
CA LEU A 457 16.57 -8.58 -19.56
C LEU A 457 16.67 -8.34 -18.05
N GLU A 458 15.93 -9.08 -17.24
CA GLU A 458 15.98 -8.98 -15.78
C GLU A 458 17.38 -9.28 -15.24
N ASN A 459 18.02 -10.36 -15.70
CA ASN A 459 19.36 -10.73 -15.24
C ASN A 459 20.39 -9.63 -15.56
N ASN A 460 20.34 -9.06 -16.77
CA ASN A 460 21.24 -7.95 -17.13
C ASN A 460 20.95 -6.66 -16.37
N LEU A 461 19.67 -6.34 -16.08
CA LEU A 461 19.29 -5.22 -15.22
C LEU A 461 19.88 -5.42 -13.81
N ARG A 462 19.81 -6.63 -13.26
CA ARG A 462 20.38 -6.94 -11.94
C ARG A 462 21.91 -6.89 -11.94
N GLU A 463 22.55 -7.37 -12.99
CA GLU A 463 24.00 -7.31 -13.13
C GLU A 463 24.50 -5.86 -13.12
N ARG A 464 23.86 -4.98 -13.88
CA ARG A 464 24.26 -3.57 -14.02
C ARG A 464 23.83 -2.72 -12.83
N PHE A 465 22.56 -2.84 -12.37
CA PHE A 465 21.95 -1.93 -11.41
C PHE A 465 21.72 -2.56 -10.03
N LYS A 466 22.05 -3.84 -9.84
CA LYS A 466 21.95 -4.61 -8.59
C LYS A 466 20.51 -4.97 -8.20
N PHE A 467 19.74 -4.11 -7.53
CA PHE A 467 18.41 -4.40 -6.96
C PHE A 467 18.43 -5.56 -5.95
N ILE A 468 19.42 -5.55 -5.05
CA ILE A 468 19.61 -6.58 -4.03
C ILE A 468 18.35 -6.73 -3.19
N GLY A 469 17.92 -7.95 -2.94
CA GLY A 469 16.75 -8.25 -2.09
C GLY A 469 15.42 -7.78 -2.64
N THR A 470 15.36 -7.24 -3.87
CA THR A 470 14.15 -6.62 -4.40
C THR A 470 13.69 -7.29 -5.70
N PRO A 471 12.42 -7.73 -5.80
CA PRO A 471 11.90 -8.30 -7.04
C PRO A 471 11.72 -7.22 -8.11
N ILE A 472 12.17 -7.50 -9.32
CA ILE A 472 11.95 -6.67 -10.50
C ILE A 472 10.70 -7.18 -11.22
N LYS A 473 9.82 -6.26 -11.64
CA LYS A 473 8.69 -6.59 -12.49
C LYS A 473 8.85 -5.95 -13.86
N ILE A 474 8.90 -6.77 -14.91
CA ILE A 474 8.90 -6.29 -16.29
C ILE A 474 7.50 -6.46 -16.87
N VAL A 475 6.90 -5.37 -17.35
CA VAL A 475 5.56 -5.33 -17.95
C VAL A 475 5.73 -4.96 -19.43
N VAL A 476 5.12 -5.75 -20.33
CA VAL A 476 5.16 -5.47 -21.76
C VAL A 476 3.88 -4.77 -22.17
N GLU A 477 4.01 -3.54 -22.64
CA GLU A 477 2.94 -2.78 -23.26
C GLU A 477 3.03 -2.90 -24.79
N ARG A 478 1.91 -3.21 -25.42
CA ARG A 478 1.85 -3.41 -26.88
C ARG A 478 1.23 -2.21 -27.54
N THR A 479 1.97 -1.60 -28.45
CA THR A 479 1.44 -0.54 -29.30
C THR A 479 1.08 -1.14 -30.67
N ILE A 480 -0.17 -1.00 -31.08
CA ILE A 480 -0.61 -1.33 -32.43
C ILE A 480 -0.29 -0.09 -33.27
N LYS A 481 0.69 -0.17 -34.20
CA LYS A 481 0.76 0.83 -35.24
C LYS A 481 -0.53 0.74 -36.06
N LYS A 482 -1.32 1.82 -36.06
CA LYS A 482 -2.38 2.02 -37.05
C LYS A 482 -1.79 2.11 -38.44
#